data_cb53b49c35e0ffd6cf0135fc45f93362
#
_entry.id   cb53b49c35e0ffd6cf0135fc45f93362
#
_cell.length_a   1.000
_cell.length_b   1.000
_cell.length_c   1.000
_cell.angle_alpha   90.00
_cell.angle_beta   90.00
_cell.angle_gamma   90.00
#
_symmetry.space_group_name_H-M   'P 1'
#
loop_
_entity.id
_entity.type
_entity.pdbx_description
1 polymer ?
#
loop_
_entity_poly.entity_id
_entity_poly.type
_entity_poly.pdbx_seq_one_letter_code
_entity_poly.pdbx_strand_id
1 'polypeptide(L)'
;MGRWISRLRLWPRSLTFRVIAFSTIWAILTLVVIFTLITTLYRQASERGFDSLLSAHLFNLIGSVGISDNGALTGAPDLGDLRFSEPNSGWYWSVEPSSEGVHGEIHSSSMTTSLLSPSVAEVPFNANFQRSYSMEGIKGEQLAVFESEFVLDAKNRAARFRVMGNHSELEQEIASFQRRLLTYLSLFGVGMIAINAIAILLGLQPLRRVRNALAMVREGTAQRLDGSFPAEIEPLANETNALIENNRRIVERSRTQVGNLAHSLKTPLAVLINEGRALGGAKGQLIADQAASMQKQVDHYLQRARVAAQRDSVVFRTPVSPLVERMVRVLRKLNPQTRLTLSLPPAEIVFAGEREDLEELLGNLLDNAMKWAKSAVAVTIATISGSGNLFEIVI
;
A
#
# COMPACT_ATOMS: atom_id res chain seq x y z
N MET A 1 -22.29 0.15 24.86
CA MET A 1 -20.89 0.34 24.37
C MET A 1 -20.47 -0.70 23.31
N GLY A 2 -21.41 -1.40 22.65
CA GLY A 2 -21.14 -2.57 21.80
C GLY A 2 -21.39 -2.44 20.28
N ARG A 3 -21.64 -1.22 19.73
CA ARG A 3 -22.05 -1.05 18.31
C ARG A 3 -21.02 -0.33 17.42
N TRP A 4 -19.86 0.02 17.92
CA TRP A 4 -18.81 0.75 17.15
C TRP A 4 -17.75 -0.15 16.50
N ILE A 5 -17.67 -1.42 16.88
CA ILE A 5 -16.61 -2.34 16.38
C ILE A 5 -16.99 -3.03 15.05
N SER A 6 -18.27 -2.98 14.64
CA SER A 6 -18.74 -3.67 13.41
C SER A 6 -18.50 -2.90 12.09
N ARG A 7 -18.07 -1.64 12.14
CA ARG A 7 -17.80 -0.82 10.91
C ARG A 7 -16.37 -0.88 10.39
N LEU A 8 -15.44 -1.56 11.06
CA LEU A 8 -14.04 -1.75 10.61
C LEU A 8 -13.85 -2.83 9.54
N ARG A 9 -14.93 -3.46 9.05
CA ARG A 9 -14.88 -4.51 8.01
C ARG A 9 -14.68 -4.01 6.57
N LEU A 10 -14.60 -2.69 6.34
CA LEU A 10 -14.40 -2.09 5.01
C LEU A 10 -12.92 -1.93 4.61
N TRP A 11 -11.97 -2.27 5.47
CA TRP A 11 -10.56 -2.19 5.08
C TRP A 11 -10.19 -3.43 4.27
N PRO A 12 -9.66 -3.24 3.06
CA PRO A 12 -9.22 -4.34 2.22
C PRO A 12 -8.19 -5.19 2.97
N ARG A 13 -8.31 -6.50 2.83
CA ARG A 13 -7.46 -7.49 3.52
C ARG A 13 -5.98 -7.43 3.10
N SER A 14 -5.64 -6.65 2.10
CA SER A 14 -4.28 -6.49 1.59
C SER A 14 -3.41 -5.67 2.56
N LEU A 15 -2.32 -6.28 3.05
CA LEU A 15 -1.31 -5.62 3.87
C LEU A 15 -0.71 -4.41 3.13
N THR A 16 -0.39 -4.57 1.85
CA THR A 16 0.15 -3.52 0.99
C THR A 16 -0.75 -2.28 0.98
N PHE A 17 -2.06 -2.49 0.79
CA PHE A 17 -3.02 -1.38 0.80
C PHE A 17 -3.07 -0.67 2.16
N ARG A 18 -3.05 -1.42 3.26
CA ARG A 18 -3.07 -0.84 4.62
C ARG A 18 -1.85 0.02 4.89
N VAL A 19 -0.67 -0.45 4.52
CA VAL A 19 0.59 0.28 4.72
C VAL A 19 0.60 1.55 3.88
N ILE A 20 0.22 1.47 2.59
CA ILE A 20 0.12 2.65 1.70
C ILE A 20 -0.91 3.65 2.24
N ALA A 21 -2.11 3.18 2.62
CA ALA A 21 -3.15 4.06 3.12
C ALA A 21 -2.73 4.77 4.42
N PHE A 22 -2.14 4.05 5.37
CA PHE A 22 -1.67 4.61 6.63
C PHE A 22 -0.54 5.64 6.41
N SER A 23 0.46 5.30 5.59
CA SER A 23 1.56 6.22 5.27
C SER A 23 1.09 7.45 4.50
N THR A 24 0.10 7.32 3.61
CA THR A 24 -0.51 8.43 2.87
C THR A 24 -1.28 9.37 3.80
N ILE A 25 -2.10 8.82 4.71
CA ILE A 25 -2.84 9.63 5.70
C ILE A 25 -1.84 10.42 6.57
N TRP A 26 -0.78 9.76 7.04
CA TRP A 26 0.24 10.41 7.85
C TRP A 26 0.99 11.51 7.08
N ALA A 27 1.32 11.25 5.81
CA ALA A 27 1.95 12.23 4.93
C ALA A 27 1.07 13.46 4.71
N ILE A 28 -0.23 13.28 4.44
CA ILE A 28 -1.19 14.37 4.27
C ILE A 28 -1.31 15.18 5.57
N LEU A 29 -1.44 14.50 6.73
CA LEU A 29 -1.52 15.19 8.02
C LEU A 29 -0.28 16.05 8.26
N THR A 30 0.90 15.53 8.00
CA THR A 30 2.17 16.27 8.13
C THR A 30 2.20 17.48 7.22
N LEU A 31 1.79 17.36 5.95
CA LEU A 31 1.75 18.48 5.01
C LEU A 31 0.75 19.56 5.44
N VAL A 32 -0.41 19.17 5.97
CA VAL A 32 -1.40 20.14 6.53
C VAL A 32 -0.83 20.90 7.72
N VAL A 33 -0.13 20.20 8.63
CA VAL A 33 0.53 20.85 9.77
C VAL A 33 1.61 21.84 9.31
N ILE A 34 2.45 21.43 8.35
CA ILE A 34 3.50 22.30 7.79
C ILE A 34 2.88 23.52 7.11
N PHE A 35 1.84 23.31 6.28
CA PHE A 35 1.15 24.39 5.60
C PHE A 35 0.57 25.43 6.59
N THR A 36 -0.15 24.97 7.61
CA THR A 36 -0.75 25.85 8.62
C THR A 36 0.31 26.60 9.42
N LEU A 37 1.39 25.92 9.81
CA LEU A 37 2.49 26.53 10.55
C LEU A 37 3.18 27.63 9.73
N ILE A 38 3.59 27.33 8.51
CA ILE A 38 4.28 28.29 7.63
C ILE A 38 3.37 29.47 7.33
N THR A 39 2.09 29.24 7.02
CA THR A 39 1.12 30.29 6.72
C THR A 39 0.92 31.23 7.92
N THR A 40 0.78 30.65 9.12
CA THR A 40 0.61 31.43 10.35
C THR A 40 1.84 32.29 10.66
N LEU A 41 3.03 31.71 10.56
CA LEU A 41 4.28 32.43 10.78
C LEU A 41 4.49 33.57 9.76
N TYR A 42 4.19 33.26 8.47
CA TYR A 42 4.31 34.26 7.41
C TYR A 42 3.34 35.42 7.63
N ARG A 43 2.05 35.13 7.96
CA ARG A 43 1.05 36.14 8.26
C ARG A 43 1.50 37.03 9.42
N GLN A 44 1.92 36.45 10.54
CA GLN A 44 2.40 37.20 11.69
C GLN A 44 3.63 38.08 11.39
N ALA A 45 4.55 37.58 10.59
CA ALA A 45 5.73 38.32 10.19
C ALA A 45 5.36 39.50 9.28
N SER A 46 4.47 39.29 8.31
CA SER A 46 4.01 40.34 7.39
C SER A 46 3.20 41.41 8.08
N GLU A 47 2.26 41.04 8.98
CA GLU A 47 1.48 42.00 9.78
C GLU A 47 2.40 42.83 10.68
N ARG A 48 3.34 42.22 11.40
CA ARG A 48 4.30 42.96 12.22
C ARG A 48 5.19 43.92 11.41
N GLY A 49 5.64 43.46 10.24
CA GLY A 49 6.43 44.29 9.33
C GLY A 49 5.64 45.50 8.82
N PHE A 50 4.37 45.29 8.46
CA PHE A 50 3.47 46.32 8.02
C PHE A 50 3.18 47.36 9.13
N ASP A 51 2.85 46.90 10.34
CA ASP A 51 2.62 47.78 11.51
C ASP A 51 3.87 48.59 11.88
N SER A 52 5.04 47.94 11.83
CA SER A 52 6.32 48.62 12.10
C SER A 52 6.62 49.69 11.05
N LEU A 53 6.30 49.42 9.76
CA LEU A 53 6.46 50.40 8.69
C LEU A 53 5.54 51.61 8.88
N LEU A 54 4.25 51.40 9.17
CA LEU A 54 3.30 52.47 9.44
C LEU A 54 3.72 53.29 10.66
N SER A 55 4.16 52.66 11.75
CA SER A 55 4.67 53.32 12.94
C SER A 55 5.92 54.16 12.63
N ALA A 56 6.86 53.67 11.82
CA ALA A 56 8.04 54.42 11.41
C ALA A 56 7.67 55.66 10.59
N HIS A 57 6.73 55.51 9.64
CA HIS A 57 6.23 56.65 8.88
C HIS A 57 5.49 57.67 9.76
N LEU A 58 4.74 57.22 10.75
CA LEU A 58 4.07 58.13 11.71
C LEU A 58 5.08 58.98 12.50
N PHE A 59 6.16 58.34 13.01
CA PHE A 59 7.21 59.10 13.71
C PHE A 59 7.96 60.07 12.79
N ASN A 60 8.23 59.68 11.54
CA ASN A 60 8.83 60.57 10.55
C ASN A 60 7.90 61.75 10.22
N LEU A 61 6.60 61.49 10.10
CA LEU A 61 5.60 62.55 9.89
C LEU A 61 5.57 63.56 11.05
N ILE A 62 5.55 63.05 12.30
CA ILE A 62 5.59 63.93 13.51
C ILE A 62 6.86 64.80 13.50
N GLY A 63 8.00 64.22 13.11
CA GLY A 63 9.26 65.01 13.07
C GLY A 63 9.36 66.01 11.92
N SER A 64 8.46 65.92 10.92
CA SER A 64 8.50 66.76 9.69
C SER A 64 7.53 67.89 9.68
N VAL A 65 6.62 68.00 10.67
CA VAL A 65 5.59 69.06 10.79
C VAL A 65 5.81 69.93 12.03
N GLY A 66 5.75 71.19 11.85
CA GLY A 66 5.80 72.16 12.90
C GLY A 66 4.57 73.11 12.94
N ILE A 67 4.57 74.01 13.81
CA ILE A 67 3.53 75.06 13.95
C ILE A 67 4.15 76.45 13.89
N SER A 68 3.57 77.33 13.13
CA SER A 68 4.02 78.73 13.02
C SER A 68 3.48 79.54 14.16
N ASP A 69 4.04 80.81 14.35
CA ASP A 69 3.65 81.66 15.43
C ASP A 69 2.15 82.05 15.43
N ASN A 70 1.55 82.09 14.28
CA ASN A 70 0.12 82.38 14.10
C ASN A 70 -0.78 81.11 14.33
N GLY A 71 -0.21 79.96 14.61
CA GLY A 71 -0.96 78.70 14.83
C GLY A 71 -1.22 77.83 13.60
N ALA A 72 -0.69 78.20 12.44
CA ALA A 72 -0.86 77.38 11.24
C ALA A 72 0.09 76.17 11.25
N LEU A 73 -0.41 75.02 10.87
CA LEU A 73 0.43 73.81 10.59
C LEU A 73 1.35 74.14 9.44
N THR A 74 2.63 73.86 9.58
CA THR A 74 3.66 74.06 8.56
C THR A 74 4.56 72.86 8.42
N GLY A 75 5.02 72.57 7.19
CA GLY A 75 5.91 71.44 6.89
C GLY A 75 5.67 71.00 5.47
N ALA A 76 6.66 70.26 4.95
CA ALA A 76 6.56 69.55 3.68
C ALA A 76 7.07 68.11 3.90
N PRO A 77 6.27 67.24 4.57
CA PRO A 77 6.69 65.88 4.90
C PRO A 77 7.01 65.07 3.66
N ASP A 78 8.24 64.56 3.57
CA ASP A 78 8.65 63.53 2.64
C ASP A 78 8.97 62.28 3.46
N LEU A 79 8.08 61.27 3.38
CA LEU A 79 8.23 60.02 4.11
C LEU A 79 9.13 59.00 3.38
N GLY A 80 9.69 59.38 2.21
CA GLY A 80 10.61 58.55 1.45
C GLY A 80 9.93 57.37 0.74
N ASP A 81 8.61 57.34 0.66
CA ASP A 81 7.82 56.28 0.01
C ASP A 81 6.92 56.89 -1.08
N LEU A 82 7.19 56.51 -2.33
CA LEU A 82 6.47 57.03 -3.51
C LEU A 82 4.97 56.76 -3.49
N ARG A 83 4.51 55.75 -2.74
CA ARG A 83 3.08 55.43 -2.59
C ARG A 83 2.26 56.60 -2.00
N PHE A 84 2.90 57.44 -1.16
CA PHE A 84 2.25 58.65 -0.66
C PHE A 84 2.11 59.80 -1.67
N SER A 85 2.73 59.64 -2.86
CA SER A 85 2.62 60.58 -3.95
C SER A 85 1.69 60.13 -5.08
N GLU A 86 1.32 58.85 -5.13
CA GLU A 86 0.45 58.29 -6.15
C GLU A 86 -1.03 58.49 -5.79
N PRO A 87 -1.85 59.18 -6.60
CA PRO A 87 -3.25 59.43 -6.30
C PRO A 87 -4.06 58.15 -6.04
N ASN A 88 -4.74 58.09 -4.91
CA ASN A 88 -5.60 56.98 -4.51
C ASN A 88 -4.86 55.64 -4.44
N SER A 89 -3.64 55.62 -3.96
CA SER A 89 -2.78 54.46 -3.76
C SER A 89 -3.22 53.54 -2.63
N GLY A 90 -4.01 54.06 -1.70
CA GLY A 90 -4.29 53.42 -0.41
C GLY A 90 -3.22 53.70 0.66
N TRP A 91 -2.22 54.50 0.33
CA TRP A 91 -1.20 55.01 1.26
C TRP A 91 -1.36 56.49 1.41
N TYR A 92 -1.83 56.90 2.58
CA TYR A 92 -2.16 58.31 2.89
C TYR A 92 -1.56 58.75 4.20
N TRP A 93 -1.31 60.05 4.34
CA TRP A 93 -1.08 60.66 5.62
C TRP A 93 -1.82 61.99 5.74
N SER A 94 -2.23 62.33 6.94
CA SER A 94 -2.82 63.65 7.23
C SER A 94 -2.39 64.16 8.59
N VAL A 95 -2.39 65.48 8.74
CA VAL A 95 -2.15 66.17 10.01
C VAL A 95 -3.27 67.20 10.19
N GLU A 96 -4.02 67.05 11.26
CA GLU A 96 -5.19 67.87 11.59
C GLU A 96 -5.01 68.56 12.94
N PRO A 97 -5.63 69.74 13.15
CA PRO A 97 -5.65 70.37 14.43
C PRO A 97 -6.33 69.54 15.51
N SER A 98 -5.75 69.41 16.73
CA SER A 98 -6.35 68.69 17.84
C SER A 98 -6.63 69.63 19.04
N SER A 99 -6.05 70.82 19.09
CA SER A 99 -6.23 71.75 20.16
C SER A 99 -6.63 73.15 19.67
N GLU A 100 -7.19 74.01 20.55
CA GLU A 100 -7.48 75.39 20.26
C GLU A 100 -6.20 76.12 19.87
N GLY A 101 -6.30 77.08 18.90
CA GLY A 101 -5.15 77.86 18.42
C GLY A 101 -4.25 77.15 17.39
N VAL A 102 -4.60 75.97 16.92
CA VAL A 102 -4.01 75.31 15.76
C VAL A 102 -5.02 75.32 14.61
N HIS A 103 -4.57 75.65 13.39
CA HIS A 103 -5.42 75.70 12.21
C HIS A 103 -4.64 75.30 10.96
N GLY A 104 -5.41 74.91 9.93
CA GLY A 104 -4.87 74.34 8.71
C GLY A 104 -4.85 72.79 8.77
N GLU A 105 -4.87 72.17 7.62
CA GLU A 105 -4.74 70.73 7.44
C GLU A 105 -3.65 70.46 6.39
N ILE A 106 -2.83 69.49 6.63
CA ILE A 106 -1.78 69.07 5.68
C ILE A 106 -2.00 67.59 5.41
N HIS A 107 -1.97 67.18 4.17
CA HIS A 107 -2.14 65.77 3.76
C HIS A 107 -1.24 65.40 2.60
N SER A 108 -1.09 64.09 2.39
CA SER A 108 -0.33 63.57 1.26
C SER A 108 -1.01 63.89 -0.07
N SER A 109 -0.22 64.02 -1.14
CA SER A 109 -0.75 64.24 -2.49
C SER A 109 -1.52 63.00 -3.03
N SER A 110 -1.33 61.86 -2.44
CA SER A 110 -2.10 60.63 -2.72
C SER A 110 -3.55 60.73 -2.24
N MET A 111 -3.85 61.53 -1.20
CA MET A 111 -5.17 61.67 -0.62
C MET A 111 -5.99 62.72 -1.39
N THR A 112 -6.81 62.30 -2.33
CA THR A 112 -7.63 63.18 -3.18
C THR A 112 -8.92 63.65 -2.51
N THR A 113 -9.35 62.98 -1.44
CA THR A 113 -10.57 63.28 -0.68
C THR A 113 -10.27 63.06 0.81
N SER A 114 -10.76 63.94 1.66
CA SER A 114 -10.59 63.80 3.13
C SER A 114 -11.32 62.54 3.64
N LEU A 115 -10.62 61.77 4.46
CA LEU A 115 -11.13 60.55 5.08
C LEU A 115 -11.52 60.87 6.55
N LEU A 116 -12.78 60.63 6.88
CA LEU A 116 -13.31 60.89 8.23
C LEU A 116 -12.78 59.85 9.23
N SER A 117 -12.15 60.30 10.30
CA SER A 117 -11.77 59.45 11.41
C SER A 117 -12.96 59.03 12.27
N PRO A 118 -12.93 57.82 12.86
CA PRO A 118 -13.86 57.46 13.92
C PRO A 118 -13.73 58.42 15.11
N SER A 119 -14.82 58.63 15.85
CA SER A 119 -14.81 59.45 17.03
C SER A 119 -13.88 58.88 18.12
N VAL A 120 -13.35 59.73 19.00
CA VAL A 120 -12.51 59.27 20.13
C VAL A 120 -13.32 58.41 21.11
N ALA A 121 -14.65 58.54 21.11
CA ALA A 121 -15.53 57.70 21.91
C ALA A 121 -15.65 56.29 21.36
N GLU A 122 -15.56 56.14 20.02
CA GLU A 122 -15.58 54.79 19.35
C GLU A 122 -14.24 54.09 19.44
N VAL A 123 -13.14 54.81 19.22
CA VAL A 123 -11.77 54.26 19.29
C VAL A 123 -10.95 55.17 20.16
N PRO A 124 -10.83 54.90 21.47
CA PRO A 124 -10.08 55.74 22.40
C PRO A 124 -8.57 55.65 22.18
N PHE A 125 -7.86 56.75 22.51
CA PHE A 125 -6.40 56.74 22.55
C PHE A 125 -5.89 55.92 23.73
N ASN A 126 -4.76 55.28 23.55
CA ASN A 126 -4.03 54.56 24.62
C ASN A 126 -3.28 55.59 25.53
N ALA A 127 -2.57 55.07 26.54
CA ALA A 127 -1.79 55.88 27.46
C ALA A 127 -0.66 56.72 26.80
N ASN A 128 -0.27 56.38 25.57
CA ASN A 128 0.75 57.09 24.79
C ASN A 128 0.12 58.04 23.76
N PHE A 129 -1.17 58.36 23.89
CA PHE A 129 -1.93 59.17 22.92
C PHE A 129 -1.87 58.64 21.50
N GLN A 130 -1.86 57.29 21.34
CA GLN A 130 -1.86 56.56 20.06
C GLN A 130 -3.09 55.67 19.95
N ARG A 131 -3.60 55.53 18.75
CA ARG A 131 -4.65 54.55 18.43
C ARG A 131 -4.42 53.93 17.06
N SER A 132 -4.87 52.72 16.88
CA SER A 132 -4.88 52.02 15.57
C SER A 132 -6.26 51.46 15.29
N TYR A 133 -6.69 51.54 14.05
CA TYR A 133 -7.99 51.03 13.60
C TYR A 133 -7.97 50.77 12.11
N SER A 134 -9.00 50.05 11.62
CA SER A 134 -9.20 49.85 10.21
C SER A 134 -10.35 50.66 9.70
N MET A 135 -10.25 51.19 8.47
CA MET A 135 -11.30 51.94 7.81
C MET A 135 -11.32 51.65 6.31
N GLU A 136 -12.40 52.01 5.63
CA GLU A 136 -12.51 51.94 4.19
C GLU A 136 -11.86 53.16 3.53
N GLY A 137 -11.03 52.95 2.55
CA GLY A 137 -10.33 53.95 1.77
C GLY A 137 -11.16 54.50 0.61
N ILE A 138 -10.54 55.40 -0.18
CA ILE A 138 -11.19 56.16 -1.26
C ILE A 138 -11.74 55.24 -2.37
N LYS A 139 -11.09 54.13 -2.66
CA LYS A 139 -11.50 53.13 -3.66
C LYS A 139 -12.19 51.91 -3.06
N GLY A 140 -12.55 51.89 -1.78
CA GLY A 140 -13.13 50.76 -1.08
C GLY A 140 -12.10 49.77 -0.57
N GLU A 141 -10.79 50.11 -0.62
CA GLU A 141 -9.73 49.32 -0.02
C GLU A 141 -9.79 49.38 1.52
N GLN A 142 -9.38 48.31 2.19
CA GLN A 142 -9.23 48.35 3.65
C GLN A 142 -7.91 48.98 4.02
N LEU A 143 -7.98 50.05 4.80
CA LEU A 143 -6.83 50.77 5.31
C LEU A 143 -6.58 50.40 6.77
N ALA A 144 -5.32 50.16 7.13
CA ALA A 144 -4.89 50.18 8.50
C ALA A 144 -4.36 51.58 8.84
N VAL A 145 -4.87 52.15 9.89
CA VAL A 145 -4.60 53.52 10.31
C VAL A 145 -3.85 53.52 11.63
N PHE A 146 -2.73 54.24 11.65
CA PHE A 146 -2.00 54.58 12.88
C PHE A 146 -2.12 56.07 13.10
N GLU A 147 -2.61 56.46 14.25
CA GLU A 147 -2.90 57.84 14.60
C GLU A 147 -2.32 58.18 15.98
N SER A 148 -1.73 59.37 16.10
CA SER A 148 -1.17 59.87 17.36
C SER A 148 -1.47 61.34 17.52
N GLU A 149 -1.85 61.75 18.72
CA GLU A 149 -1.89 63.18 19.13
C GLU A 149 -0.54 63.53 19.71
N PHE A 150 0.04 64.64 19.21
CA PHE A 150 1.35 65.13 19.64
C PHE A 150 1.37 66.62 19.86
N VAL A 151 1.98 67.02 20.97
CA VAL A 151 2.16 68.46 21.33
C VAL A 151 3.34 69.02 20.57
N LEU A 152 3.13 70.02 19.76
CA LEU A 152 4.13 70.59 18.85
C LEU A 152 4.99 71.67 19.45
N ASP A 153 4.50 72.36 20.55
CA ASP A 153 5.24 73.45 21.13
C ASP A 153 5.02 73.60 22.66
N ALA A 154 5.74 74.53 23.24
CA ALA A 154 5.69 74.88 24.69
C ALA A 154 4.36 75.50 25.12
N LYS A 155 3.47 75.89 24.21
CA LYS A 155 2.13 76.45 24.49
C LYS A 155 1.06 75.33 24.53
N ASN A 156 1.45 74.08 24.57
CA ASN A 156 0.58 72.87 24.54
C ASN A 156 -0.33 72.79 23.29
N ARG A 157 0.09 73.36 22.16
CA ARG A 157 -0.64 73.29 20.92
C ARG A 157 -0.37 71.86 20.32
N ALA A 158 -1.44 71.13 20.13
CA ALA A 158 -1.38 69.69 19.66
C ALA A 158 -2.01 69.54 18.30
N ALA A 159 -1.44 68.62 17.53
CA ALA A 159 -2.00 68.16 16.28
C ALA A 159 -2.15 66.68 16.30
N ARG A 160 -3.03 66.14 15.43
CA ARG A 160 -3.33 64.77 15.23
C ARG A 160 -2.66 64.31 13.95
N PHE A 161 -1.74 63.40 14.09
CA PHE A 161 -0.98 62.82 13.00
C PHE A 161 -1.55 61.46 12.64
N ARG A 162 -1.77 61.19 11.37
CA ARG A 162 -2.37 59.98 10.87
C ARG A 162 -1.59 59.45 9.67
N VAL A 163 -1.23 58.16 9.72
CA VAL A 163 -0.63 57.41 8.59
C VAL A 163 -1.52 56.25 8.31
N MET A 164 -1.83 56.04 7.05
CA MET A 164 -2.73 55.02 6.55
C MET A 164 -2.01 54.18 5.51
N GLY A 165 -2.11 52.87 5.60
CA GLY A 165 -1.55 51.90 4.65
C GLY A 165 -2.59 50.92 4.11
N ASN A 166 -2.43 50.55 2.89
CA ASN A 166 -3.34 49.63 2.18
C ASN A 166 -3.24 48.22 2.74
N HIS A 167 -4.11 47.85 3.68
CA HIS A 167 -4.17 46.49 4.25
C HIS A 167 -4.66 45.46 3.25
N SER A 168 -5.44 45.87 2.24
CA SER A 168 -5.89 44.97 1.17
C SER A 168 -4.72 44.47 0.32
N GLU A 169 -3.67 45.27 0.10
CA GLU A 169 -2.45 44.80 -0.60
C GLU A 169 -1.73 43.72 0.21
N LEU A 170 -1.60 43.95 1.54
CA LEU A 170 -1.01 42.96 2.45
C LEU A 170 -1.76 41.64 2.41
N GLU A 171 -3.09 41.67 2.51
CA GLU A 171 -3.92 40.44 2.42
C GLU A 171 -3.80 39.72 1.05
N GLN A 172 -3.71 40.49 -0.03
CA GLN A 172 -3.48 39.93 -1.36
C GLN A 172 -2.09 39.27 -1.48
N GLU A 173 -1.07 39.87 -0.89
CA GLU A 173 0.28 39.30 -0.84
C GLU A 173 0.31 37.97 -0.04
N ILE A 174 -0.31 37.99 1.16
CA ILE A 174 -0.45 36.79 1.99
C ILE A 174 -1.22 35.69 1.22
N ALA A 175 -2.34 36.03 0.59
CA ALA A 175 -3.13 35.07 -0.19
C ALA A 175 -2.35 34.51 -1.40
N SER A 176 -1.54 35.35 -2.05
CA SER A 176 -0.68 34.91 -3.16
C SER A 176 0.41 33.94 -2.70
N PHE A 177 1.02 34.23 -1.56
CA PHE A 177 1.98 33.33 -0.92
C PHE A 177 1.34 31.99 -0.54
N GLN A 178 0.16 32.02 0.09
CA GLN A 178 -0.58 30.80 0.45
C GLN A 178 -0.89 29.92 -0.77
N ARG A 179 -1.34 30.52 -1.87
CA ARG A 179 -1.61 29.81 -3.12
C ARG A 179 -0.36 29.14 -3.70
N ARG A 180 0.76 29.87 -3.75
CA ARG A 180 2.04 29.32 -4.21
C ARG A 180 2.53 28.20 -3.31
N LEU A 181 2.48 28.40 -1.98
CA LEU A 181 2.87 27.40 -1.00
C LEU A 181 2.03 26.13 -1.14
N LEU A 182 0.70 26.28 -1.26
CA LEU A 182 -0.21 25.14 -1.46
C LEU A 182 0.13 24.38 -2.75
N THR A 183 0.40 25.07 -3.84
CA THR A 183 0.78 24.45 -5.12
C THR A 183 2.07 23.64 -4.98
N TYR A 184 3.12 24.23 -4.39
CA TYR A 184 4.40 23.52 -4.20
C TYR A 184 4.28 22.34 -3.25
N LEU A 185 3.57 22.51 -2.12
CA LEU A 185 3.36 21.41 -1.16
C LEU A 185 2.49 20.30 -1.76
N SER A 186 1.50 20.62 -2.59
CA SER A 186 0.68 19.63 -3.28
C SER A 186 1.50 18.83 -4.28
N LEU A 187 2.32 19.49 -5.11
CA LEU A 187 3.20 18.83 -6.07
C LEU A 187 4.22 17.92 -5.36
N PHE A 188 4.86 18.45 -4.30
CA PHE A 188 5.78 17.70 -3.46
C PHE A 188 5.09 16.49 -2.79
N GLY A 189 3.89 16.70 -2.25
CA GLY A 189 3.09 15.66 -1.60
C GLY A 189 2.71 14.52 -2.54
N VAL A 190 2.27 14.83 -3.76
CA VAL A 190 1.97 13.82 -4.78
C VAL A 190 3.23 13.02 -5.14
N GLY A 191 4.36 13.70 -5.34
CA GLY A 191 5.65 13.04 -5.60
C GLY A 191 6.08 12.12 -4.44
N MET A 192 5.98 12.58 -3.20
CA MET A 192 6.31 11.81 -2.02
C MET A 192 5.40 10.58 -1.86
N ILE A 193 4.09 10.73 -2.08
CA ILE A 193 3.13 9.61 -2.01
C ILE A 193 3.44 8.59 -3.11
N ALA A 194 3.74 9.04 -4.33
CA ALA A 194 4.08 8.16 -5.44
C ALA A 194 5.37 7.36 -5.16
N ILE A 195 6.43 8.03 -4.72
CA ILE A 195 7.70 7.38 -4.35
C ILE A 195 7.50 6.37 -3.22
N ASN A 196 6.76 6.76 -2.18
CA ASN A 196 6.47 5.89 -1.05
C ASN A 196 5.65 4.66 -1.47
N ALA A 197 4.64 4.83 -2.33
CA ALA A 197 3.87 3.71 -2.88
C ALA A 197 4.75 2.75 -3.68
N ILE A 198 5.63 3.27 -4.54
CA ILE A 198 6.59 2.48 -5.31
C ILE A 198 7.53 1.72 -4.37
N ALA A 199 8.10 2.39 -3.37
CA ALA A 199 8.99 1.77 -2.39
C ALA A 199 8.31 0.61 -1.63
N ILE A 200 7.05 0.79 -1.20
CA ILE A 200 6.28 -0.26 -0.53
C ILE A 200 5.99 -1.43 -1.48
N LEU A 201 5.60 -1.16 -2.73
CA LEU A 201 5.32 -2.20 -3.73
C LEU A 201 6.56 -3.04 -4.04
N LEU A 202 7.72 -2.40 -4.20
CA LEU A 202 9.01 -3.06 -4.43
C LEU A 202 9.48 -3.81 -3.18
N GLY A 203 9.38 -3.21 -2.00
CA GLY A 203 9.79 -3.82 -0.73
C GLY A 203 8.96 -5.05 -0.35
N LEU A 204 7.68 -5.12 -0.76
CA LEU A 204 6.82 -6.29 -0.51
C LEU A 204 6.83 -7.33 -1.65
N GLN A 205 7.53 -7.08 -2.75
CA GLN A 205 7.64 -8.03 -3.86
C GLN A 205 8.23 -9.39 -3.44
N PRO A 206 9.29 -9.47 -2.61
CA PRO A 206 9.85 -10.75 -2.17
C PRO A 206 8.84 -11.65 -1.45
N LEU A 207 7.91 -11.07 -0.69
CA LEU A 207 6.86 -11.85 -0.03
C LEU A 207 5.92 -12.56 -1.02
N ARG A 208 5.65 -11.93 -2.16
CA ARG A 208 4.90 -12.57 -3.26
C ARG A 208 5.69 -13.72 -3.88
N ARG A 209 7.03 -13.60 -4.00
CA ARG A 209 7.89 -14.67 -4.50
C ARG A 209 7.85 -15.90 -3.58
N VAL A 210 7.97 -15.71 -2.26
CA VAL A 210 7.84 -16.80 -1.28
C VAL A 210 6.49 -17.49 -1.41
N ARG A 211 5.40 -16.73 -1.48
CA ARG A 211 4.05 -17.29 -1.65
C ARG A 211 3.95 -18.15 -2.91
N ASN A 212 4.50 -17.67 -4.03
CA ASN A 212 4.47 -18.41 -5.30
C ASN A 212 5.37 -19.66 -5.23
N ALA A 213 6.56 -19.58 -4.63
CA ALA A 213 7.43 -20.72 -4.41
C ALA A 213 6.76 -21.79 -3.53
N LEU A 214 6.07 -21.38 -2.45
CA LEU A 214 5.27 -22.29 -1.62
C LEU A 214 4.11 -22.94 -2.41
N ALA A 215 3.45 -22.20 -3.29
CA ALA A 215 2.41 -22.75 -4.15
C ALA A 215 3.00 -23.83 -5.09
N MET A 216 4.17 -23.58 -5.69
CA MET A 216 4.87 -24.56 -6.53
C MET A 216 5.26 -25.83 -5.75
N VAL A 217 5.72 -25.70 -4.50
CA VAL A 217 6.01 -26.87 -3.64
C VAL A 217 4.72 -27.64 -3.34
N ARG A 218 3.64 -26.95 -2.98
CA ARG A 218 2.34 -27.60 -2.73
C ARG A 218 1.78 -28.31 -3.95
N GLU A 219 1.99 -27.75 -5.15
CA GLU A 219 1.57 -28.34 -6.42
C GLU A 219 2.52 -29.44 -6.92
N GLY A 220 3.63 -29.69 -6.21
CA GLY A 220 4.60 -30.71 -6.57
C GLY A 220 5.52 -30.34 -7.73
N THR A 221 5.45 -29.11 -8.23
CA THR A 221 6.31 -28.63 -9.32
C THR A 221 7.69 -28.19 -8.85
N ALA A 222 7.85 -27.93 -7.54
CA ALA A 222 9.13 -27.64 -6.90
C ALA A 222 9.33 -28.52 -5.67
N GLN A 223 10.58 -28.82 -5.34
CA GLN A 223 10.91 -29.65 -4.18
C GLN A 223 11.20 -28.86 -2.90
N ARG A 224 11.54 -27.59 -3.04
CA ARG A 224 11.86 -26.66 -1.96
C ARG A 224 11.63 -25.23 -2.44
N LEU A 225 11.71 -24.28 -1.51
CA LEU A 225 11.73 -22.88 -1.87
C LEU A 225 13.13 -22.55 -2.39
N ASP A 226 13.24 -22.37 -3.71
CA ASP A 226 14.47 -21.95 -4.38
C ASP A 226 14.39 -20.48 -4.75
N GLY A 227 15.53 -19.78 -4.65
CA GLY A 227 15.68 -18.39 -5.04
C GLY A 227 16.51 -17.58 -4.04
N SER A 228 16.89 -16.38 -4.46
CA SER A 228 17.52 -15.40 -3.57
C SER A 228 16.45 -14.62 -2.83
N PHE A 229 16.44 -14.72 -1.52
CA PHE A 229 15.54 -13.99 -0.65
C PHE A 229 16.30 -12.89 0.12
N PRO A 230 15.67 -11.76 0.44
CA PRO A 230 16.25 -10.77 1.35
C PRO A 230 16.59 -11.37 2.72
N ALA A 231 17.56 -10.75 3.41
CA ALA A 231 18.06 -11.22 4.70
C ALA A 231 16.95 -11.40 5.77
N GLU A 232 15.89 -10.60 5.70
CA GLU A 232 14.75 -10.66 6.62
C GLU A 232 13.84 -11.86 6.35
N ILE A 233 13.85 -12.39 5.13
CA ILE A 233 12.98 -13.49 4.68
C ILE A 233 13.75 -14.81 4.59
N GLU A 234 15.04 -14.77 4.36
CA GLU A 234 15.89 -15.95 4.20
C GLU A 234 15.77 -16.96 5.37
N PRO A 235 15.77 -16.54 6.66
CA PRO A 235 15.58 -17.46 7.77
C PRO A 235 14.24 -18.20 7.70
N LEU A 236 13.17 -17.51 7.31
CA LEU A 236 11.84 -18.13 7.17
C LEU A 236 11.81 -19.15 6.01
N ALA A 237 12.47 -18.83 4.89
CA ALA A 237 12.58 -19.76 3.76
C ALA A 237 13.38 -21.02 4.13
N ASN A 238 14.49 -20.86 4.87
CA ASN A 238 15.31 -21.97 5.34
C ASN A 238 14.56 -22.86 6.33
N GLU A 239 13.85 -22.28 7.30
CA GLU A 239 13.03 -23.04 8.25
C GLU A 239 11.90 -23.80 7.54
N THR A 240 11.26 -23.16 6.57
CA THR A 240 10.23 -23.82 5.76
C THR A 240 10.82 -24.97 4.95
N ASN A 241 12.00 -24.81 4.36
CA ASN A 241 12.69 -25.90 3.65
C ASN A 241 13.06 -27.05 4.59
N ALA A 242 13.50 -26.75 5.81
CA ALA A 242 13.77 -27.80 6.82
C ALA A 242 12.51 -28.58 7.19
N LEU A 243 11.36 -27.91 7.33
CA LEU A 243 10.07 -28.57 7.58
C LEU A 243 9.63 -29.47 6.39
N ILE A 244 9.79 -29.01 5.16
CA ILE A 244 9.49 -29.78 3.96
C ILE A 244 10.35 -31.04 3.90
N GLU A 245 11.65 -30.90 4.11
CA GLU A 245 12.59 -32.03 4.12
C GLU A 245 12.31 -33.04 5.23
N ASN A 246 12.00 -32.54 6.45
CA ASN A 246 11.62 -33.41 7.56
C ASN A 246 10.34 -34.19 7.27
N ASN A 247 9.33 -33.54 6.69
CA ASN A 247 8.09 -34.19 6.30
C ASN A 247 8.33 -35.30 5.28
N ARG A 248 9.17 -35.04 4.26
CA ARG A 248 9.57 -36.06 3.28
C ARG A 248 10.23 -37.27 3.91
N ARG A 249 11.16 -37.04 4.85
CA ARG A 249 11.83 -38.14 5.56
C ARG A 249 10.86 -38.98 6.38
N ILE A 250 9.87 -38.36 7.01
CA ILE A 250 8.84 -39.06 7.77
C ILE A 250 8.02 -39.95 6.85
N VAL A 251 7.57 -39.42 5.70
CA VAL A 251 6.78 -40.16 4.70
C VAL A 251 7.60 -41.34 4.16
N GLU A 252 8.88 -41.13 3.79
CA GLU A 252 9.75 -42.19 3.27
C GLU A 252 10.02 -43.30 4.29
N ARG A 253 10.27 -42.91 5.55
CA ARG A 253 10.40 -43.92 6.64
C ARG A 253 9.12 -44.70 6.83
N SER A 254 7.96 -44.05 6.78
CA SER A 254 6.67 -44.73 6.90
C SER A 254 6.46 -45.72 5.76
N ARG A 255 6.82 -45.37 4.50
CA ARG A 255 6.76 -46.27 3.33
C ARG A 255 7.66 -47.49 3.50
N THR A 256 8.91 -47.27 3.92
CA THR A 256 9.87 -48.35 4.18
C THR A 256 9.36 -49.29 5.28
N GLN A 257 8.79 -48.77 6.36
CA GLN A 257 8.22 -49.54 7.47
C GLN A 257 7.04 -50.41 6.97
N VAL A 258 6.11 -49.81 6.20
CA VAL A 258 4.98 -50.55 5.61
C VAL A 258 5.46 -51.64 4.67
N GLY A 259 6.49 -51.37 3.85
CA GLY A 259 7.12 -52.36 2.97
C GLY A 259 7.73 -53.54 3.74
N ASN A 260 8.50 -53.23 4.79
CA ASN A 260 9.12 -54.27 5.63
C ASN A 260 8.07 -55.10 6.40
N LEU A 261 7.02 -54.47 6.90
CA LEU A 261 5.89 -55.15 7.54
C LEU A 261 5.19 -56.11 6.57
N ALA A 262 4.97 -55.63 5.34
CA ALA A 262 4.40 -56.48 4.28
C ALA A 262 5.19 -57.76 4.08
N HIS A 263 6.52 -57.62 3.94
CA HIS A 263 7.38 -58.78 3.71
C HIS A 263 7.43 -59.74 4.91
N SER A 264 7.53 -59.21 6.13
CA SER A 264 7.59 -59.98 7.37
C SER A 264 6.31 -60.75 7.68
N LEU A 265 5.14 -60.27 7.20
CA LEU A 265 3.87 -60.98 7.36
C LEU A 265 3.59 -61.98 6.25
N LYS A 266 4.02 -61.74 5.00
CA LYS A 266 3.81 -62.66 3.85
C LYS A 266 4.54 -63.99 4.02
N THR A 267 5.77 -63.96 4.53
CA THR A 267 6.59 -65.17 4.70
C THR A 267 5.96 -66.21 5.64
N PRO A 268 5.58 -65.87 6.90
CA PRO A 268 4.96 -66.85 7.80
C PRO A 268 3.57 -67.32 7.31
N LEU A 269 2.79 -66.42 6.66
CA LEU A 269 1.49 -66.81 6.08
C LEU A 269 1.67 -67.83 4.92
N ALA A 270 2.68 -67.65 4.08
CA ALA A 270 2.99 -68.59 3.01
C ALA A 270 3.41 -69.97 3.56
N VAL A 271 4.21 -69.97 4.66
CA VAL A 271 4.57 -71.25 5.35
C VAL A 271 3.31 -71.89 5.90
N LEU A 272 2.42 -71.20 6.58
CA LEU A 272 1.18 -71.77 7.10
C LEU A 272 0.27 -72.32 6.00
N ILE A 273 0.15 -71.67 4.85
CA ILE A 273 -0.60 -72.16 3.70
C ILE A 273 0.00 -73.48 3.19
N ASN A 274 1.32 -73.56 3.07
CA ASN A 274 2.01 -74.74 2.57
C ASN A 274 1.92 -75.92 3.56
N GLU A 275 2.14 -75.69 4.85
CA GLU A 275 2.00 -76.69 5.89
C GLU A 275 0.55 -77.17 6.00
N GLY A 276 -0.44 -76.29 5.93
CA GLY A 276 -1.84 -76.70 5.91
C GLY A 276 -2.18 -77.60 4.72
N ARG A 277 -1.65 -77.30 3.57
CA ARG A 277 -1.81 -78.13 2.39
C ARG A 277 -1.08 -79.48 2.53
N ALA A 278 0.09 -79.49 3.12
CA ALA A 278 0.86 -80.73 3.35
C ALA A 278 0.20 -81.63 4.40
N LEU A 279 -0.48 -81.11 5.41
CA LEU A 279 -1.21 -81.90 6.39
C LEU A 279 -2.39 -82.66 5.84
N GLY A 280 -3.03 -82.12 4.77
CA GLY A 280 -4.17 -82.77 4.12
C GLY A 280 -5.42 -82.91 4.98
N GLY A 281 -6.49 -83.39 4.44
CA GLY A 281 -7.76 -83.61 5.15
C GLY A 281 -8.48 -82.35 5.50
N ALA A 282 -9.62 -82.40 6.19
CA ALA A 282 -10.47 -81.22 6.54
C ALA A 282 -9.78 -80.23 7.43
N LYS A 283 -8.91 -80.69 8.33
CA LYS A 283 -8.18 -79.76 9.24
C LYS A 283 -7.06 -79.01 8.51
N GLY A 284 -6.32 -79.65 7.63
CA GLY A 284 -5.28 -79.00 6.82
C GLY A 284 -5.89 -77.94 5.88
N GLN A 285 -7.00 -78.33 5.24
CA GLN A 285 -7.76 -77.34 4.41
C GLN A 285 -8.21 -76.14 5.16
N LEU A 286 -8.77 -76.27 6.39
CA LEU A 286 -9.21 -75.17 7.22
C LEU A 286 -8.05 -74.22 7.56
N ILE A 287 -6.86 -74.74 7.90
CA ILE A 287 -5.67 -73.94 8.19
C ILE A 287 -5.22 -73.19 6.95
N ALA A 288 -5.15 -73.84 5.78
CA ALA A 288 -4.76 -73.22 4.54
C ALA A 288 -5.72 -72.09 4.13
N ASP A 289 -7.05 -72.31 4.27
CA ASP A 289 -8.07 -71.33 3.92
C ASP A 289 -8.05 -70.12 4.87
N GLN A 290 -7.84 -70.32 6.19
CA GLN A 290 -7.69 -69.21 7.16
C GLN A 290 -6.42 -68.42 6.89
N ALA A 291 -5.29 -69.04 6.63
CA ALA A 291 -4.04 -68.37 6.31
C ALA A 291 -4.14 -67.59 4.98
N ALA A 292 -4.81 -68.13 3.98
CA ALA A 292 -5.10 -67.42 2.71
C ALA A 292 -6.04 -66.21 2.91
N SER A 293 -7.04 -66.34 3.78
CA SER A 293 -7.92 -65.25 4.15
C SER A 293 -7.15 -64.10 4.89
N MET A 294 -6.29 -64.48 5.83
CA MET A 294 -5.41 -63.51 6.52
C MET A 294 -4.46 -62.81 5.53
N GLN A 295 -3.89 -63.53 4.57
CA GLN A 295 -3.04 -62.96 3.55
C GLN A 295 -3.78 -61.93 2.69
N LYS A 296 -5.01 -62.18 2.30
CA LYS A 296 -5.85 -61.22 1.57
C LYS A 296 -6.13 -59.99 2.37
N GLN A 297 -6.44 -60.11 3.67
CA GLN A 297 -6.69 -58.99 4.57
C GLN A 297 -5.42 -58.15 4.76
N VAL A 298 -4.29 -58.76 5.00
CA VAL A 298 -2.99 -58.08 5.11
C VAL A 298 -2.68 -57.28 3.84
N ASP A 299 -2.78 -57.94 2.66
CA ASP A 299 -2.55 -57.26 1.38
C ASP A 299 -3.50 -56.08 1.19
N HIS A 300 -4.79 -56.23 1.57
CA HIS A 300 -5.74 -55.14 1.49
C HIS A 300 -5.38 -53.93 2.42
N TYR A 301 -5.00 -54.20 3.68
CA TYR A 301 -4.62 -53.14 4.60
C TYR A 301 -3.30 -52.45 4.20
N LEU A 302 -2.32 -53.23 3.70
CA LEU A 302 -1.07 -52.68 3.20
C LEU A 302 -1.27 -51.81 1.95
N GLN A 303 -2.15 -52.23 1.06
CA GLN A 303 -2.52 -51.39 -0.09
C GLN A 303 -3.22 -50.09 0.32
N ARG A 304 -4.15 -50.15 1.27
CA ARG A 304 -4.77 -48.93 1.84
C ARG A 304 -3.77 -48.02 2.52
N ALA A 305 -2.81 -48.58 3.28
CA ALA A 305 -1.77 -47.79 3.93
C ALA A 305 -0.83 -47.12 2.92
N ARG A 306 -0.47 -47.81 1.81
CA ARG A 306 0.31 -47.24 0.72
C ARG A 306 -0.46 -46.10 0.05
N VAL A 307 -1.73 -46.28 -0.29
CA VAL A 307 -2.57 -45.26 -0.92
C VAL A 307 -2.76 -44.03 0.03
N ALA A 308 -2.92 -44.25 1.33
CA ALA A 308 -3.02 -43.15 2.30
C ALA A 308 -1.71 -42.36 2.39
N ALA A 309 -0.55 -43.05 2.43
CA ALA A 309 0.76 -42.42 2.42
C ALA A 309 1.07 -41.69 1.09
N GLN A 310 0.43 -42.06 -0.02
CA GLN A 310 0.55 -41.33 -1.29
C GLN A 310 -0.29 -40.09 -1.38
N ARG A 311 -1.48 -40.02 -0.72
CA ARG A 311 -2.38 -38.87 -0.76
C ARG A 311 -1.79 -37.62 -0.11
N ASP A 312 -0.95 -37.78 0.88
CA ASP A 312 -0.36 -36.66 1.67
C ASP A 312 1.08 -36.29 1.19
N SER A 313 1.65 -37.01 0.24
CA SER A 313 2.97 -36.71 -0.30
C SER A 313 2.86 -35.92 -1.60
N VAL A 314 3.87 -35.10 -1.83
CA VAL A 314 4.14 -34.30 -3.03
C VAL A 314 3.53 -34.95 -4.27
N VAL A 315 2.66 -34.25 -4.96
CA VAL A 315 1.96 -34.71 -6.16
C VAL A 315 3.00 -35.14 -7.18
N PHE A 316 3.20 -36.48 -7.33
CA PHE A 316 3.99 -37.00 -8.41
C PHE A 316 3.28 -36.65 -9.73
N ARG A 317 4.03 -36.11 -10.66
CA ARG A 317 3.52 -35.74 -12.00
C ARG A 317 4.22 -36.62 -13.04
N THR A 318 3.56 -37.70 -13.42
CA THR A 318 4.08 -38.64 -14.43
C THR A 318 3.51 -38.29 -15.79
N PRO A 319 4.34 -37.94 -16.80
CA PRO A 319 3.88 -37.75 -18.17
C PRO A 319 3.35 -39.08 -18.72
N VAL A 320 2.07 -39.09 -19.14
CA VAL A 320 1.37 -40.31 -19.56
C VAL A 320 1.82 -40.77 -20.94
N SER A 321 1.90 -39.85 -21.91
CA SER A 321 2.17 -40.20 -23.31
C SER A 321 3.51 -40.93 -23.51
N PRO A 322 4.67 -40.48 -22.96
CA PRO A 322 5.93 -41.18 -23.15
C PRO A 322 5.95 -42.57 -22.52
N LEU A 323 5.20 -42.75 -21.41
CA LEU A 323 5.10 -44.03 -20.72
C LEU A 323 4.34 -45.03 -21.56
N VAL A 324 3.14 -44.66 -22.02
CA VAL A 324 2.27 -45.53 -22.82
C VAL A 324 2.93 -45.90 -24.15
N GLU A 325 3.59 -44.95 -24.83
CA GLU A 325 4.35 -45.23 -26.04
C GLU A 325 5.41 -46.30 -25.86
N ARG A 326 6.17 -46.21 -24.73
CA ARG A 326 7.19 -47.21 -24.41
C ARG A 326 6.58 -48.59 -24.19
N MET A 327 5.49 -48.68 -23.41
CA MET A 327 4.82 -49.94 -23.12
C MET A 327 4.22 -50.58 -24.38
N VAL A 328 3.53 -49.81 -25.21
CA VAL A 328 2.98 -50.23 -26.47
C VAL A 328 4.07 -50.71 -27.44
N ARG A 329 5.24 -50.05 -27.47
CA ARG A 329 6.39 -50.45 -28.29
C ARG A 329 6.95 -51.80 -27.87
N VAL A 330 7.03 -52.08 -26.57
CA VAL A 330 7.49 -53.36 -26.02
C VAL A 330 6.48 -54.46 -26.38
N LEU A 331 5.19 -54.23 -26.15
CA LEU A 331 4.13 -55.22 -26.45
C LEU A 331 4.02 -55.54 -27.94
N ARG A 332 4.21 -54.58 -28.84
CA ARG A 332 4.30 -54.85 -30.30
C ARG A 332 5.42 -55.79 -30.66
N LYS A 333 6.58 -55.70 -29.99
CA LYS A 333 7.71 -56.59 -30.20
C LYS A 333 7.44 -58.02 -29.69
N LEU A 334 6.73 -58.12 -28.56
CA LEU A 334 6.43 -59.42 -27.92
C LEU A 334 5.29 -60.17 -28.63
N ASN A 335 4.36 -59.44 -29.27
CA ASN A 335 3.15 -59.98 -29.88
C ASN A 335 3.01 -59.55 -31.35
N PRO A 336 3.85 -60.02 -32.29
CA PRO A 336 3.84 -59.56 -33.69
C PRO A 336 2.57 -59.95 -34.46
N GLN A 337 1.81 -60.92 -33.98
CA GLN A 337 0.58 -61.39 -34.57
C GLN A 337 -0.64 -60.48 -34.30
N THR A 338 -0.61 -59.61 -33.23
CA THR A 338 -1.71 -58.81 -32.87
C THR A 338 -1.46 -57.34 -33.28
N ARG A 339 -2.39 -56.75 -34.04
CA ARG A 339 -2.30 -55.37 -34.45
C ARG A 339 -2.56 -54.44 -33.21
N LEU A 340 -1.54 -53.72 -32.74
CA LEU A 340 -1.67 -52.78 -31.61
C LEU A 340 -1.60 -51.33 -32.13
N THR A 341 -2.69 -50.58 -32.02
CA THR A 341 -2.77 -49.16 -32.40
C THR A 341 -2.77 -48.25 -31.16
N LEU A 342 -2.17 -47.06 -31.27
CA LEU A 342 -2.09 -46.07 -30.21
C LEU A 342 -2.53 -44.71 -30.73
N SER A 343 -3.48 -44.07 -30.05
CA SER A 343 -3.96 -42.73 -30.30
C SER A 343 -3.68 -41.86 -29.05
N LEU A 344 -2.90 -40.79 -29.23
CA LEU A 344 -2.53 -39.86 -28.17
C LEU A 344 -3.12 -38.50 -28.45
N PRO A 345 -3.50 -37.73 -27.43
CA PRO A 345 -3.95 -36.36 -27.60
C PRO A 345 -2.76 -35.45 -27.92
N PRO A 346 -2.99 -34.27 -28.58
CA PRO A 346 -1.93 -33.30 -28.90
C PRO A 346 -1.38 -32.58 -27.66
N ALA A 347 -2.14 -32.54 -26.59
CA ALA A 347 -1.73 -31.89 -25.31
C ALA A 347 -1.07 -32.94 -24.41
N GLU A 348 -0.03 -32.53 -23.69
CA GLU A 348 0.63 -33.36 -22.69
C GLU A 348 -0.31 -33.64 -21.52
N ILE A 349 -0.57 -34.90 -21.24
CA ILE A 349 -1.37 -35.35 -20.08
C ILE A 349 -0.41 -35.82 -19.00
N VAL A 350 -0.70 -35.39 -17.76
CA VAL A 350 0.10 -35.70 -16.58
C VAL A 350 -0.77 -36.47 -15.58
N PHE A 351 -0.33 -37.65 -15.19
CA PHE A 351 -0.94 -38.46 -14.14
C PHE A 351 -0.47 -37.98 -12.78
N ALA A 352 -1.43 -37.72 -11.84
CA ALA A 352 -1.13 -37.33 -10.47
C ALA A 352 -0.79 -38.53 -9.57
N GLY A 353 0.29 -39.25 -9.91
CA GLY A 353 0.74 -40.43 -9.21
C GLY A 353 2.14 -40.84 -9.63
N GLU A 354 2.67 -41.89 -8.99
CA GLU A 354 3.97 -42.47 -9.30
C GLU A 354 3.96 -43.16 -10.68
N ARG A 355 5.11 -43.14 -11.31
CA ARG A 355 5.30 -43.79 -12.61
C ARG A 355 5.07 -45.30 -12.53
N GLU A 356 5.56 -45.92 -11.48
CA GLU A 356 5.47 -47.33 -11.21
C GLU A 356 4.02 -47.79 -11.07
N ASP A 357 3.16 -47.02 -10.39
CA ASP A 357 1.73 -47.29 -10.23
C ASP A 357 1.02 -47.29 -11.60
N LEU A 358 1.33 -46.28 -12.43
CA LEU A 358 0.76 -46.16 -13.76
C LEU A 358 1.26 -47.27 -14.70
N GLU A 359 2.54 -47.68 -14.59
CA GLU A 359 3.12 -48.79 -15.32
C GLU A 359 2.45 -50.12 -14.92
N GLU A 360 2.21 -50.38 -13.64
CA GLU A 360 1.56 -51.61 -13.16
C GLU A 360 0.08 -51.65 -13.62
N LEU A 361 -0.66 -50.55 -13.45
CA LEU A 361 -2.05 -50.46 -13.87
C LEU A 361 -2.20 -50.71 -15.39
N LEU A 362 -1.43 -49.98 -16.18
CA LEU A 362 -1.47 -50.11 -17.64
C LEU A 362 -0.95 -51.49 -18.10
N GLY A 363 0.08 -52.03 -17.45
CA GLY A 363 0.61 -53.35 -17.73
C GLY A 363 -0.45 -54.43 -17.57
N ASN A 364 -1.17 -54.41 -16.45
CA ASN A 364 -2.26 -55.34 -16.17
C ASN A 364 -3.40 -55.25 -17.19
N LEU A 365 -3.81 -54.02 -17.55
CA LEU A 365 -4.88 -53.79 -18.53
C LEU A 365 -4.46 -54.23 -19.94
N LEU A 366 -3.25 -53.87 -20.36
CA LEU A 366 -2.72 -54.25 -21.68
C LEU A 366 -2.46 -55.73 -21.81
N ASP A 367 -1.93 -56.40 -20.78
CA ASP A 367 -1.74 -57.85 -20.76
C ASP A 367 -3.08 -58.61 -20.87
N ASN A 368 -4.11 -58.14 -20.15
CA ASN A 368 -5.45 -58.65 -20.25
C ASN A 368 -6.04 -58.46 -21.67
N ALA A 369 -5.90 -57.24 -22.23
CA ALA A 369 -6.37 -56.96 -23.58
C ALA A 369 -5.68 -57.84 -24.63
N MET A 370 -4.37 -58.00 -24.52
CA MET A 370 -3.60 -58.87 -25.42
C MET A 370 -3.99 -60.35 -25.31
N LYS A 371 -4.31 -60.86 -24.12
CA LYS A 371 -4.77 -62.24 -23.91
C LYS A 371 -6.12 -62.56 -24.56
N TRP A 372 -7.02 -61.56 -24.57
CA TRP A 372 -8.39 -61.74 -25.05
C TRP A 372 -8.62 -61.22 -26.47
N ALA A 373 -7.66 -60.52 -27.07
CA ALA A 373 -7.76 -60.02 -28.43
C ALA A 373 -7.69 -61.05 -29.45
N LYS A 374 -8.63 -61.05 -30.43
CA LYS A 374 -8.63 -61.96 -31.55
C LYS A 374 -7.69 -61.51 -32.69
N SER A 375 -7.57 -60.21 -32.94
CA SER A 375 -6.80 -59.69 -34.07
C SER A 375 -6.16 -58.30 -33.83
N ALA A 376 -6.80 -57.47 -33.04
CA ALA A 376 -6.32 -56.04 -32.78
C ALA A 376 -6.66 -55.55 -31.39
N VAL A 377 -5.81 -54.65 -30.84
CA VAL A 377 -6.01 -53.86 -29.62
C VAL A 377 -5.80 -52.43 -29.99
N ALA A 378 -6.71 -51.56 -29.58
CA ALA A 378 -6.60 -50.10 -29.73
C ALA A 378 -6.48 -49.43 -28.36
N VAL A 379 -5.43 -48.63 -28.17
CA VAL A 379 -5.22 -47.84 -26.97
C VAL A 379 -5.46 -46.36 -27.32
N THR A 380 -6.43 -45.76 -26.67
CA THR A 380 -6.78 -44.36 -26.88
C THR A 380 -6.70 -43.59 -25.57
N ILE A 381 -6.02 -42.45 -25.57
CA ILE A 381 -5.94 -41.53 -24.43
C ILE A 381 -6.62 -40.24 -24.82
N ALA A 382 -7.57 -39.77 -24.01
CA ALA A 382 -8.31 -38.55 -24.25
C ALA A 382 -8.52 -37.76 -22.96
N THR A 383 -8.62 -36.43 -23.07
CA THR A 383 -9.04 -35.56 -21.97
C THR A 383 -10.56 -35.53 -21.90
N ILE A 384 -11.13 -35.63 -20.69
CA ILE A 384 -12.59 -35.56 -20.48
C ILE A 384 -13.03 -34.10 -20.54
N SER A 385 -13.83 -33.76 -21.55
CA SER A 385 -14.39 -32.41 -21.70
C SER A 385 -15.32 -32.08 -20.53
N GLY A 386 -15.05 -30.96 -19.81
CA GLY A 386 -15.88 -30.50 -18.69
C GLY A 386 -15.34 -30.80 -17.28
N SER A 387 -14.29 -31.60 -17.15
CA SER A 387 -13.60 -31.90 -15.89
C SER A 387 -12.13 -31.53 -16.05
N GLY A 388 -11.74 -30.33 -15.75
CA GLY A 388 -10.45 -29.72 -16.07
C GLY A 388 -9.17 -30.49 -15.69
N ASN A 389 -9.26 -31.66 -15.02
CA ASN A 389 -8.13 -32.45 -14.55
C ASN A 389 -8.30 -33.98 -14.69
N LEU A 390 -9.24 -34.44 -15.50
CA LEU A 390 -9.44 -35.88 -15.72
C LEU A 390 -9.10 -36.28 -17.17
N PHE A 391 -8.50 -37.42 -17.31
CA PHE A 391 -8.27 -38.07 -18.61
C PHE A 391 -8.77 -39.51 -18.56
N GLU A 392 -9.06 -40.08 -19.73
CA GLU A 392 -9.53 -41.40 -19.91
C GLU A 392 -8.52 -42.19 -20.75
N ILE A 393 -8.28 -43.44 -20.37
CA ILE A 393 -7.53 -44.43 -21.17
C ILE A 393 -8.48 -45.54 -21.51
N VAL A 394 -8.71 -45.77 -22.80
CA VAL A 394 -9.53 -46.83 -23.34
C VAL A 394 -8.59 -47.84 -24.03
N ILE A 395 -8.73 -49.13 -23.67
CA ILE A 395 -7.95 -50.21 -24.23
C ILE A 395 -8.88 -51.25 -24.83
#